data_dc56ee96d3755ae0b08dcc22e5a13246
#
_entry.id   dc56ee96d3755ae0b08dcc22e5a13246
#
_cell.length_a   1.000
_cell.length_b   1.000
_cell.length_c   1.000
_cell.angle_alpha   90.00
_cell.angle_beta   90.00
_cell.angle_gamma   90.00
#
_symmetry.space_group_name_H-M   'P 1'
#
loop_
_entity.id
_entity.type
_entity.pdbx_description
1 polymer ?
#
loop_
_entity_poly.entity_id
_entity_poly.type
_entity_poly.pdbx_seq_one_letter_code
_entity_poly.pdbx_strand_id
1 'polypeptide(L)'
;MNRMPANFAAIAAILLAAAAAGCRRTDEREMTVSIPGLSETNVSVVVQALAKYDGVNKESYVWDLSAKTLTLRYDSMKIAQSNIRYAIDEKGVAVEFPGKTDNRAGH
;
A
#
# COMPACT_ATOMS: atom_id res chain seq x y z
N MET A 1 -28.64 -10.13 30.39
CA MET A 1 -29.05 -11.21 29.54
C MET A 1 -29.60 -10.75 28.26
N ASN A 2 -30.55 -9.91 28.29
CA ASN A 2 -31.20 -9.50 27.07
C ASN A 2 -30.26 -8.80 26.12
N ARG A 3 -29.20 -8.30 26.66
CA ARG A 3 -28.25 -7.58 25.80
C ARG A 3 -27.51 -8.47 24.87
N MET A 4 -27.35 -9.74 25.24
CA MET A 4 -26.59 -10.64 24.42
C MET A 4 -27.21 -10.82 23.03
N PRO A 5 -28.50 -11.11 22.95
CA PRO A 5 -29.11 -11.24 21.63
C PRO A 5 -29.02 -9.94 20.84
N ALA A 6 -29.17 -8.80 21.50
CA ALA A 6 -29.05 -7.55 20.81
C ALA A 6 -27.65 -7.36 20.24
N ASN A 7 -26.66 -7.76 21.00
CA ASN A 7 -25.30 -7.64 20.53
C ASN A 7 -25.04 -8.54 19.35
N PHE A 8 -25.57 -9.74 19.38
CA PHE A 8 -25.41 -10.62 18.26
C PHE A 8 -26.05 -10.08 17.00
N ALA A 9 -27.22 -9.47 17.15
CA ALA A 9 -27.88 -8.88 16.00
C ALA A 9 -27.05 -7.76 15.41
N ALA A 10 -26.45 -6.96 16.26
CA ALA A 10 -25.63 -5.86 15.77
C ALA A 10 -24.41 -6.39 15.04
N ILE A 11 -23.79 -7.42 15.57
CA ILE A 11 -22.64 -8.00 14.93
C ILE A 11 -23.00 -8.58 13.58
N ALA A 12 -24.13 -9.24 13.49
CA ALA A 12 -24.55 -9.80 12.22
C ALA A 12 -24.78 -8.71 11.19
N ALA A 13 -25.35 -7.60 11.60
CA ALA A 13 -25.56 -6.49 10.68
C ALA A 13 -24.25 -5.94 10.16
N ILE A 14 -23.28 -5.85 11.03
CA ILE A 14 -21.97 -5.36 10.61
C ILE A 14 -21.34 -6.31 9.60
N LEU A 15 -21.45 -7.60 9.83
CA LEU A 15 -20.90 -8.58 8.92
C LEU A 15 -21.55 -8.49 7.55
N LEU A 16 -22.85 -8.29 7.52
CA LEU A 16 -23.54 -8.15 6.25
C LEU A 16 -23.07 -6.92 5.51
N ALA A 17 -22.87 -5.83 6.21
CA ALA A 17 -22.39 -4.62 5.59
C ALA A 17 -21.00 -4.83 5.02
N ALA A 18 -20.15 -5.55 5.74
CA ALA A 18 -18.82 -5.82 5.25
C ALA A 18 -18.86 -6.68 3.99
N ALA A 19 -19.74 -7.65 3.96
CA ALA A 19 -19.86 -8.49 2.79
C ALA A 19 -20.31 -7.69 1.59
N ALA A 20 -21.27 -6.79 1.79
CA ALA A 20 -21.71 -5.94 0.70
C ALA A 20 -20.60 -5.04 0.22
N ALA A 21 -19.80 -4.51 1.14
CA ALA A 21 -18.67 -3.68 0.76
C ALA A 21 -17.66 -4.50 -0.04
N GLY A 22 -17.53 -5.76 0.27
CA GLY A 22 -16.61 -6.62 -0.46
C GLY A 22 -16.93 -6.78 -1.92
N CYS A 23 -18.15 -6.46 -2.30
CA CYS A 23 -18.52 -6.55 -3.70
C CYS A 23 -18.12 -5.35 -4.52
N ARG A 24 -17.47 -4.40 -3.92
CA ARG A 24 -17.16 -3.15 -4.57
C ARG A 24 -15.96 -3.17 -5.45
N ARG A 25 -15.36 -4.25 -5.67
CA ARG A 25 -14.23 -4.26 -6.56
C ARG A 25 -13.02 -3.57 -6.01
N THR A 26 -12.67 -3.86 -4.81
CA THR A 26 -11.38 -3.45 -4.31
C THR A 26 -10.49 -4.67 -4.24
N ASP A 27 -9.21 -4.48 -4.46
CA ASP A 27 -8.26 -5.58 -4.40
C ASP A 27 -7.03 -5.09 -3.67
N GLU A 28 -7.13 -5.03 -2.37
CA GLU A 28 -6.04 -4.50 -1.56
C GLU A 28 -4.94 -5.53 -1.44
N ARG A 29 -3.74 -5.13 -1.76
CA ARG A 29 -2.57 -5.99 -1.72
C ARG A 29 -1.48 -5.30 -0.95
N GLU A 30 -0.52 -6.09 -0.49
CA GLU A 30 0.63 -5.57 0.22
C GLU A 30 1.85 -5.65 -0.68
N MET A 31 2.70 -4.64 -0.61
CA MET A 31 3.97 -4.68 -1.32
C MET A 31 5.06 -4.12 -0.44
N THR A 32 6.27 -4.56 -0.68
CA THR A 32 7.45 -4.01 -0.03
C THR A 32 8.33 -3.39 -1.11
N VAL A 33 8.62 -2.12 -0.95
CA VAL A 33 9.43 -1.38 -1.91
C VAL A 33 10.81 -1.23 -1.34
N SER A 34 11.82 -1.62 -2.10
CA SER A 34 13.21 -1.42 -1.72
C SER A 34 13.62 -0.03 -2.19
N ILE A 35 14.04 0.81 -1.26
CA ILE A 35 14.39 2.20 -1.54
C ILE A 35 15.80 2.44 -1.04
N PRO A 36 16.81 2.10 -1.85
CA PRO A 36 18.19 2.27 -1.38
C PRO A 36 18.52 3.69 -0.93
N GLY A 37 17.82 4.68 -1.45
CA GLY A 37 18.04 6.06 -1.03
C GLY A 37 17.28 6.48 0.21
N LEU A 38 16.60 5.56 0.87
CA LEU A 38 15.74 5.92 1.99
C LEU A 38 16.53 6.36 3.20
N SER A 39 16.11 7.45 3.81
CA SER A 39 16.71 7.95 5.05
C SER A 39 15.64 8.72 5.79
N GLU A 40 15.93 9.07 7.02
CA GLU A 40 14.98 9.86 7.81
C GLU A 40 14.63 11.16 7.13
N THR A 41 15.56 11.72 6.40
CA THR A 41 15.34 13.02 5.80
C THR A 41 14.43 12.96 4.59
N ASN A 42 14.33 11.81 3.92
CA ASN A 42 13.48 11.77 2.74
C ASN A 42 12.22 10.90 2.91
N VAL A 43 11.93 10.47 4.12
CA VAL A 43 10.66 9.79 4.36
C VAL A 43 9.49 10.68 3.96
N SER A 44 9.55 11.95 4.33
CA SER A 44 8.46 12.86 3.98
C SER A 44 8.35 13.06 2.48
N VAL A 45 9.45 13.00 1.76
CA VAL A 45 9.44 13.11 0.31
C VAL A 45 8.68 11.93 -0.29
N VAL A 46 8.93 10.72 0.22
CA VAL A 46 8.23 9.55 -0.26
C VAL A 46 6.74 9.64 0.06
N VAL A 47 6.41 10.10 1.26
CA VAL A 47 5.00 10.28 1.62
C VAL A 47 4.33 11.25 0.65
N GLN A 48 4.99 12.34 0.33
CA GLN A 48 4.44 13.31 -0.60
C GLN A 48 4.30 12.73 -2.00
N ALA A 49 5.26 11.92 -2.40
CA ALA A 49 5.20 11.31 -3.72
C ALA A 49 3.96 10.44 -3.89
N LEU A 50 3.56 9.77 -2.82
CA LEU A 50 2.42 8.86 -2.88
C LEU A 50 1.10 9.51 -2.49
N ALA A 51 1.15 10.77 -2.04
CA ALA A 51 -0.06 11.42 -1.52
C ALA A 51 -1.13 11.59 -2.57
N LYS A 52 -0.75 11.71 -3.82
CA LYS A 52 -1.70 11.96 -4.89
C LYS A 52 -2.44 10.72 -5.35
N TYR A 53 -2.06 9.55 -4.88
CA TYR A 53 -2.66 8.31 -5.35
C TYR A 53 -3.71 7.83 -4.38
N ASP A 54 -4.96 7.81 -4.82
CA ASP A 54 -6.04 7.31 -3.98
C ASP A 54 -5.92 5.84 -3.69
N GLY A 55 -5.31 5.09 -4.59
CA GLY A 55 -5.20 3.66 -4.43
C GLY A 55 -4.21 3.23 -3.36
N VAL A 56 -3.42 4.14 -2.84
CA VAL A 56 -2.44 3.81 -1.81
C VAL A 56 -3.04 4.03 -0.44
N ASN A 57 -2.95 3.03 0.42
CA ASN A 57 -3.44 3.15 1.80
C ASN A 57 -2.38 3.85 2.62
N LYS A 58 -2.59 5.13 2.87
CA LYS A 58 -1.57 5.97 3.50
C LYS A 58 -1.42 5.71 4.98
N GLU A 59 -2.30 4.92 5.56
CA GLU A 59 -2.19 4.55 6.95
C GLU A 59 -1.47 3.22 7.14
N SER A 60 -1.08 2.58 6.06
CA SER A 60 -0.49 1.25 6.12
C SER A 60 1.03 1.26 6.08
N TYR A 61 1.65 2.42 5.98
CA TYR A 61 3.10 2.50 5.78
C TYR A 61 3.87 1.91 6.95
N VAL A 62 4.79 1.02 6.67
CA VAL A 62 5.73 0.48 7.65
C VAL A 62 7.13 0.73 7.10
N TRP A 63 7.86 1.58 7.80
CA TRP A 63 9.20 1.99 7.38
C TRP A 63 10.25 1.16 8.08
N ASP A 64 11.22 0.68 7.31
CA ASP A 64 12.37 0.00 7.89
C ASP A 64 13.61 0.69 7.35
N LEU A 65 14.12 1.64 8.10
CA LEU A 65 15.26 2.44 7.64
C LEU A 65 16.54 1.64 7.58
N SER A 66 16.69 0.63 8.42
CA SER A 66 17.89 -0.18 8.34
C SER A 66 17.89 -1.07 7.11
N ALA A 67 16.76 -1.63 6.74
CA ALA A 67 16.64 -2.41 5.53
C ALA A 67 16.37 -1.56 4.30
N LYS A 68 16.05 -0.29 4.51
CA LYS A 68 15.73 0.64 3.45
C LYS A 68 14.54 0.18 2.64
N THR A 69 13.47 -0.16 3.36
CA THR A 69 12.24 -0.61 2.71
C THR A 69 11.03 0.12 3.25
N LEU A 70 10.01 0.17 2.43
CA LEU A 70 8.68 0.65 2.81
C LEU A 70 7.70 -0.44 2.45
N THR A 71 6.96 -0.92 3.43
CA THR A 71 5.86 -1.85 3.19
C THR A 71 4.56 -1.07 3.26
N LEU A 72 3.69 -1.28 2.30
CA LEU A 72 2.42 -0.57 2.25
C LEU A 72 1.36 -1.46 1.61
N ARG A 73 0.13 -1.03 1.74
CA ARG A 73 -0.98 -1.69 1.07
C ARG A 73 -1.56 -0.75 0.02
N TYR A 74 -2.05 -1.31 -1.05
CA TYR A 74 -2.59 -0.54 -2.14
C TYR A 74 -3.71 -1.32 -2.81
N ASP A 75 -4.59 -0.60 -3.49
CA ASP A 75 -5.70 -1.21 -4.23
C ASP A 75 -5.23 -1.43 -5.67
N SER A 76 -5.01 -2.70 -6.02
CA SER A 76 -4.47 -3.00 -7.34
C SER A 76 -5.45 -2.69 -8.46
N MET A 77 -6.71 -2.42 -8.13
CA MET A 77 -7.67 -1.99 -9.12
C MET A 77 -7.49 -0.52 -9.46
N LYS A 78 -6.77 0.22 -8.65
CA LYS A 78 -6.60 1.67 -8.85
C LYS A 78 -5.19 2.05 -9.22
N ILE A 79 -4.20 1.28 -8.81
CA ILE A 79 -2.83 1.66 -9.06
C ILE A 79 -1.96 0.41 -9.16
N ALA A 80 -0.95 0.45 -10.01
CA ALA A 80 -0.02 -0.65 -10.16
C ALA A 80 1.22 -0.41 -9.29
N GLN A 81 1.90 -1.50 -8.95
CA GLN A 81 3.13 -1.39 -8.17
C GLN A 81 4.18 -0.52 -8.85
N SER A 82 4.27 -0.63 -10.17
CA SER A 82 5.26 0.16 -10.88
C SER A 82 4.99 1.64 -10.77
N ASN A 83 3.73 2.03 -10.73
CA ASN A 83 3.39 3.46 -10.58
C ASN A 83 3.85 3.98 -9.23
N ILE A 84 3.74 3.14 -8.20
CA ILE A 84 4.19 3.53 -6.87
C ILE A 84 5.70 3.75 -6.89
N ARG A 85 6.43 2.84 -7.51
CA ARG A 85 7.88 2.98 -7.58
C ARG A 85 8.29 4.19 -8.40
N TYR A 86 7.63 4.41 -9.52
CA TYR A 86 7.96 5.57 -10.35
C TYR A 86 7.67 6.88 -9.63
N ALA A 87 6.61 6.93 -8.84
CA ALA A 87 6.30 8.14 -8.10
C ALA A 87 7.42 8.51 -7.16
N ILE A 88 7.99 7.53 -6.49
CA ILE A 88 9.11 7.78 -5.58
C ILE A 88 10.34 8.18 -6.36
N ASP A 89 10.60 7.48 -7.45
CA ASP A 89 11.78 7.73 -8.27
C ASP A 89 11.75 9.15 -8.84
N GLU A 90 10.58 9.62 -9.23
CA GLU A 90 10.42 10.95 -9.79
C GLU A 90 10.80 12.06 -8.81
N LYS A 91 10.74 11.76 -7.53
CA LYS A 91 11.11 12.73 -6.51
C LYS A 91 12.60 12.72 -6.21
N GLY A 92 13.34 11.92 -6.94
CA GLY A 92 14.78 11.88 -6.75
C GLY A 92 15.26 10.91 -5.69
N VAL A 93 14.39 10.04 -5.20
CA VAL A 93 14.75 9.05 -4.21
C VAL A 93 14.97 7.71 -4.92
N ALA A 94 16.14 7.13 -4.77
CA ALA A 94 16.48 5.91 -5.48
C ALA A 94 15.59 4.75 -5.04
N VAL A 95 15.04 4.03 -6.00
CA VAL A 95 14.11 2.92 -5.78
C VAL A 95 14.54 1.76 -6.66
N GLU A 96 14.44 0.55 -6.14
CA GLU A 96 14.68 -0.64 -6.93
C GLU A 96 13.45 -1.02 -7.72
N PHE A 97 13.64 -1.38 -8.98
CA PHE A 97 12.57 -1.86 -9.84
C PHE A 97 12.80 -3.33 -10.11
N PRO A 98 12.03 -4.21 -9.44
CA PRO A 98 12.19 -5.65 -9.67
C PRO A 98 11.90 -5.95 -11.14
N GLY A 99 12.54 -6.79 -11.73
CA GLY A 99 12.33 -7.10 -13.12
C GLY A 99 13.12 -6.24 -14.07
N LYS A 100 13.48 -5.05 -13.65
CA LYS A 100 14.29 -4.21 -14.51
C LYS A 100 15.64 -4.85 -14.77
N THR A 101 16.20 -5.43 -13.75
CA THR A 101 17.44 -6.13 -13.88
C THR A 101 17.30 -7.32 -14.81
N ASP A 102 16.22 -8.03 -14.65
CA ASP A 102 15.98 -9.18 -15.51
C ASP A 102 15.83 -8.77 -16.94
N ASN A 103 15.13 -7.70 -17.16
CA ASN A 103 14.95 -7.22 -18.51
C ASN A 103 16.26 -6.87 -19.14
N ARG A 104 17.08 -6.23 -18.40
CA ARG A 104 18.34 -5.82 -18.92
C ARG A 104 19.17 -7.00 -19.30
N ALA A 105 19.12 -8.02 -18.49
CA ALA A 105 19.84 -9.21 -18.81
C ALA A 105 19.27 -9.88 -20.02
N GLY A 106 18.00 -9.72 -20.23
CA GLY A 106 17.34 -10.38 -21.33
C GLY A 106 17.58 -9.73 -22.65
N HIS A 107 18.12 -8.60 -22.63
CA HIS A 107 18.36 -7.98 -23.91
C HIS A 107 19.57 -7.19 -23.94
#